data_5bf332eddaea9261a52b47acd5b5d5a7
#
_entry.id   5bf332eddaea9261a52b47acd5b5d5a7
#
_cell.length_a   1.000
_cell.length_b   1.000
_cell.length_c   1.000
_cell.angle_alpha   90.00
_cell.angle_beta   90.00
_cell.angle_gamma   90.00
#
_symmetry.space_group_name_H-M   'P 1'
#
loop_
_entity.id
_entity.type
_entity.pdbx_description
1 polymer ?
#
loop_
_entity_poly.entity_id
_entity_poly.type
_entity_poly.pdbx_seq_one_letter_code
_entity_poly.pdbx_strand_id
1 'polypeptide(L)'
;MELVVKGISFGYNENVNVLDKVSFSVRSGEVLGILGPNGTGKTTLLKCINNIIRYRSGDIYFNDQSLSGLNQIEMAKIIAYVPQYINNMFPVSVIDTVLMGRLPYSRYGYSEEDRKIAFDTIRIMNLEKFAFRNIMEMSGGERQRVLIARAMVQQPKIITLDEPTSSLDLHNQLFILKLVSEIAKTNNISIIMTIHDLNLASMFCDNLLMLKDSHVFAYGKSQEVINEKNISEMYNVNTKVSF
;
A
#
# COMPACT_ATOMS: atom_id res chain seq x y z
N MET A 1 -1.26 5.59 -16.99
CA MET A 1 0.01 5.56 -16.24
C MET A 1 0.21 4.17 -15.67
N GLU A 2 1.45 3.72 -15.51
CA GLU A 2 1.74 2.35 -15.07
C GLU A 2 3.01 2.33 -14.20
N LEU A 3 2.97 1.58 -13.09
CA LEU A 3 4.17 1.16 -12.36
C LEU A 3 4.60 -0.19 -12.89
N VAL A 4 5.87 -0.35 -13.22
CA VAL A 4 6.46 -1.62 -13.67
C VAL A 4 7.64 -1.98 -12.78
N VAL A 5 7.56 -3.15 -12.16
CA VAL A 5 8.64 -3.75 -11.36
C VAL A 5 9.29 -4.83 -12.20
N LYS A 6 10.61 -4.74 -12.42
CA LYS A 6 11.36 -5.67 -13.28
C LYS A 6 12.50 -6.35 -12.52
N GLY A 7 12.35 -7.63 -12.23
CA GLY A 7 13.42 -8.49 -11.74
C GLY A 7 14.00 -8.10 -10.38
N ILE A 8 13.19 -7.55 -9.47
CA ILE A 8 13.66 -7.13 -8.14
C ILE A 8 14.13 -8.34 -7.33
N SER A 9 15.39 -8.28 -6.90
CA SER A 9 15.96 -9.24 -5.97
C SER A 9 16.49 -8.53 -4.73
N PHE A 10 16.17 -9.08 -3.55
CA PHE A 10 16.58 -8.54 -2.25
C PHE A 10 16.82 -9.65 -1.23
N GLY A 11 17.78 -9.42 -0.36
CA GLY A 11 18.03 -10.25 0.84
C GLY A 11 18.68 -9.41 1.92
N TYR A 12 18.33 -9.69 3.18
CA TYR A 12 18.95 -9.02 4.34
C TYR A 12 20.41 -9.47 4.55
N ASN A 13 20.74 -10.72 4.14
CA ASN A 13 22.07 -11.30 4.21
C ASN A 13 22.49 -11.74 2.80
N GLU A 14 23.77 -11.71 2.48
CA GLU A 14 24.30 -11.99 1.13
C GLU A 14 23.85 -13.34 0.55
N ASN A 15 23.68 -14.34 1.40
CA ASN A 15 23.41 -15.72 1.00
C ASN A 15 21.92 -16.10 0.90
N VAL A 16 20.99 -15.23 1.32
CA VAL A 16 19.55 -15.56 1.33
C VAL A 16 18.74 -14.47 0.65
N ASN A 17 18.09 -14.86 -0.44
CA ASN A 17 17.13 -13.97 -1.09
C ASN A 17 15.76 -14.08 -0.40
N VAL A 18 15.20 -12.94 0.00
CA VAL A 18 13.80 -12.78 0.44
C VAL A 18 12.90 -12.50 -0.75
N LEU A 19 13.46 -11.84 -1.78
CA LEU A 19 12.83 -11.63 -3.09
C LEU A 19 13.83 -12.04 -4.16
N ASP A 20 13.38 -12.81 -5.15
CA ASP A 20 14.22 -13.25 -6.27
C ASP A 20 13.50 -13.02 -7.60
N LYS A 21 14.02 -12.07 -8.38
CA LYS A 21 13.56 -11.67 -9.72
C LYS A 21 12.06 -11.38 -9.82
N VAL A 22 11.49 -10.76 -8.79
CA VAL A 22 10.08 -10.39 -8.72
C VAL A 22 9.76 -9.37 -9.79
N SER A 23 8.76 -9.67 -10.64
CA SER A 23 8.32 -8.81 -11.74
C SER A 23 6.79 -8.77 -11.82
N PHE A 24 6.23 -7.56 -11.98
CA PHE A 24 4.80 -7.32 -12.19
C PHE A 24 4.57 -5.87 -12.63
N SER A 25 3.34 -5.54 -13.00
CA SER A 25 2.94 -4.16 -13.27
C SER A 25 1.58 -3.82 -12.69
N VAL A 26 1.31 -2.52 -12.47
CA VAL A 26 0.03 -2.00 -11.97
C VAL A 26 -0.32 -0.73 -12.73
N ARG A 27 -1.51 -0.68 -13.31
CA ARG A 27 -2.00 0.50 -14.01
C ARG A 27 -2.67 1.48 -13.06
N SER A 28 -2.69 2.76 -13.44
CA SER A 28 -3.45 3.77 -12.71
C SER A 28 -4.93 3.39 -12.61
N GLY A 29 -5.51 3.59 -11.44
CA GLY A 29 -6.88 3.21 -11.14
C GLY A 29 -7.09 1.75 -10.76
N GLU A 30 -6.04 0.90 -10.81
CA GLU A 30 -6.10 -0.50 -10.40
C GLU A 30 -5.62 -0.71 -8.96
N VAL A 31 -6.21 -1.70 -8.30
CA VAL A 31 -5.79 -2.22 -6.99
C VAL A 31 -5.11 -3.56 -7.19
N LEU A 32 -3.83 -3.66 -6.84
CA LEU A 32 -3.07 -4.91 -6.77
C LEU A 32 -2.99 -5.41 -5.34
N GLY A 33 -3.51 -6.60 -5.09
CA GLY A 33 -3.32 -7.32 -3.83
C GLY A 33 -2.09 -8.22 -3.87
N ILE A 34 -1.26 -8.17 -2.83
CA ILE A 34 -0.13 -9.09 -2.65
C ILE A 34 -0.51 -10.12 -1.60
N LEU A 35 -0.57 -11.37 -2.02
CA LEU A 35 -0.89 -12.54 -1.21
C LEU A 35 0.35 -13.41 -0.95
N GLY A 36 0.31 -14.20 0.11
CA GLY A 36 1.33 -15.19 0.43
C GLY A 36 1.42 -15.46 1.94
N PRO A 37 1.99 -16.58 2.35
CA PRO A 37 2.26 -16.88 3.76
C PRO A 37 3.09 -15.81 4.46
N ASN A 38 3.12 -15.85 5.79
CA ASN A 38 4.00 -14.96 6.56
C ASN A 38 5.47 -15.27 6.25
N GLY A 39 6.27 -14.20 6.14
CA GLY A 39 7.71 -14.33 5.85
C GLY A 39 8.07 -14.45 4.36
N THR A 40 7.12 -14.48 3.42
CA THR A 40 7.39 -14.59 1.96
C THR A 40 7.93 -13.30 1.31
N GLY A 41 8.11 -12.21 2.08
CA GLY A 41 8.70 -10.99 1.56
C GLY A 41 7.70 -9.91 1.13
N LYS A 42 6.40 -10.02 1.43
CA LYS A 42 5.37 -9.03 1.05
C LYS A 42 5.71 -7.61 1.50
N THR A 43 5.91 -7.39 2.80
CA THR A 43 6.33 -6.10 3.37
C THR A 43 7.69 -5.65 2.83
N THR A 44 8.61 -6.59 2.60
CA THR A 44 9.92 -6.31 2.00
C THR A 44 9.78 -5.79 0.58
N LEU A 45 8.88 -6.37 -0.22
CA LEU A 45 8.59 -5.89 -1.57
C LEU A 45 8.04 -4.46 -1.54
N LEU A 46 7.08 -4.16 -0.66
CA LEU A 46 6.57 -2.79 -0.49
C LEU A 46 7.68 -1.82 -0.10
N LYS A 47 8.58 -2.20 0.81
CA LYS A 47 9.73 -1.36 1.20
C LYS A 47 10.72 -1.13 0.06
N CYS A 48 10.95 -2.14 -0.81
CA CYS A 48 11.75 -1.98 -2.02
C CYS A 48 11.10 -0.98 -2.99
N ILE A 49 9.77 -1.12 -3.24
CA ILE A 49 9.02 -0.24 -4.14
C ILE A 49 9.09 1.22 -3.66
N ASN A 50 9.03 1.45 -2.35
CA ASN A 50 9.11 2.78 -1.74
C ASN A 50 10.55 3.32 -1.56
N ASN A 51 11.56 2.58 -2.04
CA ASN A 51 12.97 2.91 -1.85
C ASN A 51 13.37 3.13 -0.37
N ILE A 52 12.66 2.45 0.56
CA ILE A 52 12.98 2.43 2.00
C ILE A 52 14.16 1.51 2.25
N ILE A 53 14.23 0.41 1.51
CA ILE A 53 15.38 -0.51 1.49
C ILE A 53 15.86 -0.67 0.06
N ARG A 54 17.19 -0.71 -0.11
CA ARG A 54 17.80 -0.82 -1.42
C ARG A 54 17.86 -2.28 -1.88
N TYR A 55 17.26 -2.59 -3.02
CA TYR A 55 17.34 -3.91 -3.64
C TYR A 55 18.69 -4.14 -4.33
N ARG A 56 19.05 -5.42 -4.56
CA ARG A 56 20.34 -5.83 -5.12
C ARG A 56 20.38 -5.74 -6.64
N SER A 57 19.29 -6.12 -7.28
CA SER A 57 19.16 -6.15 -8.74
C SER A 57 17.73 -5.90 -9.17
N GLY A 58 17.54 -5.60 -10.44
CA GLY A 58 16.28 -5.23 -11.03
C GLY A 58 16.11 -3.71 -11.08
N ASP A 59 14.96 -3.26 -11.51
CA ASP A 59 14.61 -1.84 -11.53
C ASP A 59 13.09 -1.62 -11.43
N ILE A 60 12.68 -0.42 -11.04
CA ILE A 60 11.30 0.01 -10.88
C ILE A 60 11.09 1.25 -11.74
N TYR A 61 10.05 1.21 -12.59
CA TYR A 61 9.71 2.28 -13.51
C TYR A 61 8.31 2.82 -13.23
N PHE A 62 8.15 4.12 -13.38
CA PHE A 62 6.84 4.75 -13.44
C PHE A 62 6.75 5.55 -14.75
N ASN A 63 5.83 5.18 -15.65
CA ASN A 63 5.72 5.76 -17.00
C ASN A 63 7.06 5.82 -17.73
N ASP A 64 7.76 4.70 -17.83
CA ASP A 64 9.07 4.54 -18.48
C ASP A 64 10.25 5.29 -17.81
N GLN A 65 9.99 6.07 -16.76
CA GLN A 65 11.04 6.69 -15.95
C GLN A 65 11.49 5.73 -14.84
N SER A 66 12.79 5.41 -14.78
CA SER A 66 13.37 4.66 -13.65
C SER A 66 13.26 5.46 -12.36
N LEU A 67 12.83 4.80 -11.28
CA LEU A 67 12.74 5.38 -9.95
C LEU A 67 14.03 5.19 -9.14
N SER A 68 14.98 4.38 -9.61
CA SER A 68 16.18 3.99 -8.85
C SER A 68 17.13 5.17 -8.54
N GLY A 69 17.09 6.21 -9.35
CA GLY A 69 17.94 7.42 -9.18
C GLY A 69 17.29 8.56 -8.38
N LEU A 70 16.03 8.41 -7.99
CA LEU A 70 15.31 9.48 -7.31
C LEU A 70 15.69 9.56 -5.82
N ASN A 71 15.80 10.78 -5.30
CA ASN A 71 15.95 11.02 -3.88
C ASN A 71 14.62 10.77 -3.13
N GLN A 72 14.66 10.73 -1.79
CA GLN A 72 13.49 10.46 -0.97
C GLN A 72 12.34 11.46 -1.16
N ILE A 73 12.64 12.74 -1.39
CA ILE A 73 11.62 13.78 -1.60
C ILE A 73 10.93 13.58 -2.96
N GLU A 74 11.68 13.25 -4.00
CA GLU A 74 11.16 12.96 -5.33
C GLU A 74 10.31 11.68 -5.30
N MET A 75 10.80 10.62 -4.66
CA MET A 75 10.02 9.39 -4.44
C MET A 75 8.71 9.67 -3.70
N ALA A 76 8.76 10.46 -2.62
CA ALA A 76 7.58 10.78 -1.84
C ALA A 76 6.52 11.57 -2.63
N LYS A 77 6.86 12.27 -3.71
CA LYS A 77 5.89 12.91 -4.62
C LYS A 77 5.21 11.93 -5.58
N ILE A 78 5.77 10.73 -5.74
CA ILE A 78 5.26 9.69 -6.65
C ILE A 78 4.54 8.61 -5.85
N ILE A 79 5.15 8.11 -4.78
CA ILE A 79 4.66 6.96 -4.01
C ILE A 79 4.45 7.37 -2.55
N ALA A 80 3.26 7.09 -2.01
CA ALA A 80 2.97 7.17 -0.58
C ALA A 80 2.95 5.78 0.04
N TYR A 81 3.46 5.65 1.27
CA TYR A 81 3.51 4.41 2.02
C TYR A 81 2.70 4.50 3.32
N VAL A 82 1.80 3.54 3.51
CA VAL A 82 1.06 3.33 4.75
C VAL A 82 1.56 2.03 5.38
N PRO A 83 2.34 2.08 6.45
CA PRO A 83 2.85 0.91 7.14
C PRO A 83 1.74 0.22 7.97
N GLN A 84 1.90 -1.07 8.24
CA GLN A 84 1.01 -1.86 9.08
C GLN A 84 0.92 -1.28 10.52
N TYR A 85 2.07 -0.94 11.10
CA TYR A 85 2.16 -0.35 12.42
C TYR A 85 3.03 0.92 12.38
N ILE A 86 2.60 1.95 13.10
CA ILE A 86 3.45 3.09 13.41
C ILE A 86 3.89 2.91 14.86
N ASN A 87 5.11 2.42 15.03
CA ASN A 87 5.76 2.41 16.33
C ASN A 87 6.09 3.85 16.73
N ASN A 88 5.85 4.23 17.98
CA ASN A 88 6.13 5.56 18.52
C ASN A 88 5.28 6.68 17.88
N MET A 89 3.97 6.53 17.83
CA MET A 89 3.10 7.68 17.59
C MET A 89 3.25 8.69 18.72
N PHE A 90 3.60 9.91 18.36
CA PHE A 90 3.54 11.03 19.28
C PHE A 90 2.09 11.49 19.47
N PRO A 91 1.73 12.08 20.63
CA PRO A 91 0.40 12.63 20.89
C PRO A 91 0.18 13.91 20.06
N VAL A 92 -0.14 13.76 18.79
CA VAL A 92 -0.40 14.84 17.84
C VAL A 92 -1.85 14.79 17.37
N SER A 93 -2.40 15.92 16.92
CA SER A 93 -3.75 15.98 16.39
C SER A 93 -3.89 15.24 15.05
N VAL A 94 -5.12 14.87 14.70
CA VAL A 94 -5.43 14.27 13.38
C VAL A 94 -5.00 15.20 12.25
N ILE A 95 -5.31 16.51 12.34
CA ILE A 95 -4.93 17.48 11.29
C ILE A 95 -3.43 17.59 11.14
N ASP A 96 -2.67 17.61 12.23
CA ASP A 96 -1.20 17.67 12.17
C ASP A 96 -0.62 16.39 11.58
N THR A 97 -1.19 15.23 11.95
CA THR A 97 -0.80 13.94 11.35
C THR A 97 -1.03 13.93 9.84
N VAL A 98 -2.17 14.43 9.38
CA VAL A 98 -2.47 14.51 7.94
C VAL A 98 -1.53 15.50 7.24
N LEU A 99 -1.30 16.68 7.84
CA LEU A 99 -0.37 17.70 7.31
C LEU A 99 1.06 17.17 7.13
N MET A 100 1.52 16.21 7.95
CA MET A 100 2.84 15.59 7.74
C MET A 100 2.98 14.96 6.34
N GLY A 101 1.90 14.56 5.68
CA GLY A 101 1.95 14.10 4.30
C GLY A 101 2.35 15.17 3.29
N ARG A 102 2.29 16.46 3.66
CA ARG A 102 2.73 17.59 2.83
C ARG A 102 4.23 17.92 2.95
N LEU A 103 4.97 17.26 3.84
CA LEU A 103 6.41 17.47 4.03
C LEU A 103 7.23 17.46 2.73
N PRO A 104 6.96 16.60 1.71
CA PRO A 104 7.71 16.63 0.45
C PRO A 104 7.59 17.96 -0.35
N TYR A 105 6.60 18.79 -0.02
CA TYR A 105 6.33 20.07 -0.68
C TYR A 105 6.70 21.27 0.19
N SER A 106 6.88 21.05 1.49
CA SER A 106 7.14 22.11 2.48
C SER A 106 8.64 22.33 2.66
N ARG A 107 9.11 23.58 2.43
CA ARG A 107 10.49 23.99 2.73
C ARG A 107 10.61 24.74 4.07
N TYR A 108 9.60 25.55 4.42
CA TYR A 108 9.64 26.47 5.57
C TYR A 108 8.34 26.43 6.39
N GLY A 109 7.63 25.31 6.39
CA GLY A 109 6.34 25.16 7.05
C GLY A 109 5.20 24.95 6.04
N TYR A 110 3.99 24.71 6.54
CA TYR A 110 2.84 24.43 5.69
C TYR A 110 2.20 25.73 5.19
N SER A 111 1.97 25.81 3.87
CA SER A 111 1.24 26.91 3.24
C SER A 111 -0.27 26.83 3.54
N GLU A 112 -1.00 27.91 3.21
CA GLU A 112 -2.48 27.91 3.27
C GLU A 112 -3.08 26.87 2.31
N GLU A 113 -2.44 26.64 1.17
CA GLU A 113 -2.85 25.59 0.23
C GLU A 113 -2.66 24.19 0.83
N ASP A 114 -1.55 23.92 1.52
CA ASP A 114 -1.34 22.65 2.22
C ASP A 114 -2.40 22.40 3.28
N ARG A 115 -2.76 23.43 4.05
CA ARG A 115 -3.83 23.36 5.06
C ARG A 115 -5.17 23.07 4.41
N LYS A 116 -5.50 23.73 3.31
CA LYS A 116 -6.73 23.50 2.56
C LYS A 116 -6.81 22.07 2.04
N ILE A 117 -5.73 21.56 1.40
CA ILE A 117 -5.65 20.17 0.92
C ILE A 117 -5.86 19.19 2.08
N ALA A 118 -5.25 19.45 3.24
CA ALA A 118 -5.39 18.60 4.42
C ALA A 118 -6.83 18.57 4.95
N PHE A 119 -7.50 19.73 5.06
CA PHE A 119 -8.90 19.81 5.49
C PHE A 119 -9.86 19.14 4.50
N ASP A 120 -9.66 19.34 3.19
CA ASP A 120 -10.46 18.67 2.16
C ASP A 120 -10.28 17.15 2.21
N THR A 121 -9.06 16.68 2.43
CA THR A 121 -8.77 15.25 2.60
C THR A 121 -9.42 14.68 3.87
N ILE A 122 -9.38 15.39 4.99
CA ILE A 122 -10.05 15.01 6.24
C ILE A 122 -11.56 14.88 6.02
N ARG A 123 -12.17 15.78 5.24
CA ARG A 123 -13.58 15.72 4.90
C ARG A 123 -13.91 14.49 4.05
N ILE A 124 -13.13 14.20 3.00
CA ILE A 124 -13.31 13.01 2.17
C ILE A 124 -13.25 11.72 3.01
N MET A 125 -12.42 11.72 4.08
CA MET A 125 -12.25 10.59 4.98
C MET A 125 -13.30 10.51 6.11
N ASN A 126 -14.28 11.44 6.16
CA ASN A 126 -15.25 11.57 7.24
C ASN A 126 -14.59 11.68 8.62
N LEU A 127 -13.55 12.51 8.74
CA LEU A 127 -12.74 12.70 9.95
C LEU A 127 -12.89 14.11 10.54
N GLU A 128 -13.78 14.99 10.03
CA GLU A 128 -13.87 16.41 10.44
C GLU A 128 -14.08 16.57 11.94
N LYS A 129 -14.96 15.76 12.52
CA LYS A 129 -15.27 15.81 13.96
C LYS A 129 -14.08 15.40 14.84
N PHE A 130 -13.05 14.80 14.25
CA PHE A 130 -11.84 14.36 14.93
C PHE A 130 -10.60 15.21 14.60
N ALA A 131 -10.72 16.24 13.75
CA ALA A 131 -9.58 16.98 13.20
C ALA A 131 -8.58 17.45 14.27
N PHE A 132 -9.07 17.91 15.41
CA PHE A 132 -8.25 18.42 16.53
C PHE A 132 -8.06 17.39 17.65
N ARG A 133 -8.61 16.19 17.52
CA ARG A 133 -8.46 15.11 18.49
C ARG A 133 -7.08 14.46 18.38
N ASN A 134 -6.54 13.99 19.51
CA ASN A 134 -5.30 13.24 19.52
C ASN A 134 -5.48 11.89 18.82
N ILE A 135 -4.58 11.56 17.87
CA ILE A 135 -4.63 10.31 17.11
C ILE A 135 -4.54 9.07 18.01
N MET A 136 -3.89 9.18 19.16
CA MET A 136 -3.78 8.08 20.13
C MET A 136 -5.11 7.68 20.78
N GLU A 137 -6.08 8.59 20.80
CA GLU A 137 -7.42 8.37 21.35
C GLU A 137 -8.42 7.80 20.34
N MET A 138 -7.98 7.56 19.10
CA MET A 138 -8.82 7.06 18.02
C MET A 138 -8.90 5.53 18.04
N SER A 139 -10.04 4.98 17.62
CA SER A 139 -10.17 3.55 17.35
C SER A 139 -9.23 3.09 16.24
N GLY A 140 -8.98 1.79 16.13
CA GLY A 140 -8.11 1.23 15.09
C GLY A 140 -8.54 1.63 13.67
N GLY A 141 -9.84 1.52 13.37
CA GLY A 141 -10.37 1.90 12.04
C GLY A 141 -10.31 3.41 11.76
N GLU A 142 -10.57 4.25 12.76
CA GLU A 142 -10.41 5.69 12.63
C GLU A 142 -8.94 6.08 12.41
N ARG A 143 -8.04 5.47 13.17
CA ARG A 143 -6.58 5.67 13.01
C ARG A 143 -6.12 5.25 11.63
N GLN A 144 -6.59 4.12 11.13
CA GLN A 144 -6.25 3.66 9.76
C GLN A 144 -6.70 4.67 8.70
N ARG A 145 -7.90 5.26 8.85
CA ARG A 145 -8.37 6.34 7.96
C ARG A 145 -7.46 7.57 8.01
N VAL A 146 -6.97 7.96 9.18
CA VAL A 146 -6.02 9.08 9.33
C VAL A 146 -4.71 8.78 8.58
N LEU A 147 -4.20 7.55 8.66
CA LEU A 147 -2.98 7.14 7.95
C LEU A 147 -3.16 7.15 6.44
N ILE A 148 -4.32 6.70 5.95
CA ILE A 148 -4.66 6.78 4.53
C ILE A 148 -4.82 8.26 4.11
N ALA A 149 -5.47 9.10 4.93
CA ALA A 149 -5.57 10.54 4.68
C ALA A 149 -4.18 11.21 4.56
N ARG A 150 -3.24 10.85 5.45
CA ARG A 150 -1.85 11.30 5.39
C ARG A 150 -1.16 10.90 4.08
N ALA A 151 -1.44 9.70 3.58
CA ALA A 151 -0.92 9.26 2.28
C ALA A 151 -1.58 10.01 1.10
N MET A 152 -2.89 10.25 1.17
CA MET A 152 -3.64 10.96 0.12
C MET A 152 -3.25 12.44 -0.01
N VAL A 153 -3.08 13.13 1.12
CA VAL A 153 -2.70 14.56 1.12
C VAL A 153 -1.36 14.82 0.44
N GLN A 154 -0.52 13.81 0.34
CA GLN A 154 0.73 13.81 -0.42
C GLN A 154 0.48 13.92 -1.94
N GLN A 155 -0.77 13.71 -2.42
CA GLN A 155 -1.15 13.70 -3.84
C GLN A 155 -0.29 12.75 -4.69
N PRO A 156 -0.10 11.49 -4.24
CA PRO A 156 0.77 10.55 -4.90
C PRO A 156 0.13 10.01 -6.20
N LYS A 157 0.94 9.33 -7.01
CA LYS A 157 0.47 8.54 -8.17
C LYS A 157 0.25 7.08 -7.80
N ILE A 158 0.90 6.64 -6.73
CA ILE A 158 0.86 5.27 -6.23
C ILE A 158 0.73 5.32 -4.71
N ILE A 159 -0.15 4.51 -4.14
CA ILE A 159 -0.22 4.29 -2.69
C ILE A 159 0.09 2.82 -2.41
N THR A 160 1.04 2.58 -1.54
CA THR A 160 1.34 1.24 -1.03
C THR A 160 0.85 1.10 0.40
N LEU A 161 0.12 0.03 0.70
CA LEU A 161 -0.53 -0.23 1.98
C LEU A 161 -0.06 -1.59 2.52
N ASP A 162 0.57 -1.59 3.68
CA ASP A 162 1.02 -2.82 4.32
C ASP A 162 -0.03 -3.29 5.32
N GLU A 163 -0.76 -4.36 4.99
CA GLU A 163 -1.84 -4.95 5.78
C GLU A 163 -2.85 -3.93 6.33
N PRO A 164 -3.52 -3.11 5.48
CA PRO A 164 -4.34 -1.99 5.94
C PRO A 164 -5.57 -2.41 6.75
N THR A 165 -5.89 -3.69 6.79
CA THR A 165 -7.07 -4.25 7.48
C THR A 165 -6.70 -5.13 8.67
N SER A 166 -5.41 -5.34 8.95
CA SER A 166 -4.98 -6.13 10.10
C SER A 166 -5.47 -5.48 11.40
N SER A 167 -5.94 -6.28 12.34
CA SER A 167 -6.46 -5.83 13.64
C SER A 167 -7.77 -5.01 13.60
N LEU A 168 -8.49 -5.00 12.48
CA LEU A 168 -9.80 -4.39 12.35
C LEU A 168 -10.91 -5.46 12.37
N ASP A 169 -12.07 -5.10 12.90
CA ASP A 169 -13.28 -5.91 12.77
C ASP A 169 -13.77 -5.91 11.29
N LEU A 170 -14.63 -6.86 10.95
CA LEU A 170 -15.11 -7.06 9.57
C LEU A 170 -15.76 -5.79 8.99
N HIS A 171 -16.52 -5.04 9.78
CA HIS A 171 -17.15 -3.79 9.30
C HIS A 171 -16.10 -2.76 8.88
N ASN A 172 -15.10 -2.52 9.72
CA ASN A 172 -14.01 -1.59 9.43
C ASN A 172 -13.11 -2.10 8.29
N GLN A 173 -12.88 -3.42 8.18
CA GLN A 173 -12.13 -4.00 7.04
C GLN A 173 -12.82 -3.69 5.72
N LEU A 174 -14.13 -4.00 5.60
CA LEU A 174 -14.91 -3.73 4.40
C LEU A 174 -14.96 -2.23 4.07
N PHE A 175 -15.13 -1.39 5.09
CA PHE A 175 -15.14 0.06 4.91
C PHE A 175 -13.80 0.58 4.33
N ILE A 176 -12.66 0.15 4.91
CA ILE A 176 -11.32 0.56 4.45
C ILE A 176 -11.05 0.08 3.02
N LEU A 177 -11.37 -1.18 2.70
CA LEU A 177 -11.13 -1.72 1.36
C LEU A 177 -11.99 -1.06 0.29
N LYS A 178 -13.26 -0.77 0.61
CA LYS A 178 -14.15 0.00 -0.26
C LYS A 178 -13.59 1.40 -0.50
N LEU A 179 -13.20 2.10 0.56
CA LEU A 179 -12.58 3.43 0.49
C LEU A 179 -11.31 3.42 -0.39
N VAL A 180 -10.42 2.44 -0.19
CA VAL A 180 -9.19 2.27 -0.99
C VAL A 180 -9.52 2.05 -2.46
N SER A 181 -10.50 1.18 -2.78
CA SER A 181 -10.94 0.94 -4.16
C SER A 181 -11.55 2.20 -4.80
N GLU A 182 -12.36 2.96 -4.05
CA GLU A 182 -12.92 4.24 -4.53
C GLU A 182 -11.83 5.28 -4.80
N ILE A 183 -10.84 5.41 -3.91
CA ILE A 183 -9.67 6.29 -4.08
C ILE A 183 -8.92 5.94 -5.37
N ALA A 184 -8.64 4.66 -5.60
CA ALA A 184 -7.94 4.20 -6.81
C ALA A 184 -8.65 4.70 -8.07
N LYS A 185 -9.95 4.43 -8.17
CA LYS A 185 -10.77 4.71 -9.37
C LYS A 185 -11.01 6.22 -9.55
N THR A 186 -11.42 6.92 -8.48
CA THR A 186 -11.80 8.33 -8.56
C THR A 186 -10.59 9.24 -8.83
N ASN A 187 -9.45 8.95 -8.19
CA ASN A 187 -8.25 9.77 -8.31
C ASN A 187 -7.26 9.24 -9.36
N ASN A 188 -7.60 8.13 -10.04
CA ASN A 188 -6.72 7.46 -11.01
C ASN A 188 -5.33 7.14 -10.42
N ILE A 189 -5.32 6.62 -9.18
CA ILE A 189 -4.12 6.26 -8.42
C ILE A 189 -3.95 4.74 -8.46
N SER A 190 -2.72 4.26 -8.68
CA SER A 190 -2.40 2.84 -8.52
C SER A 190 -2.31 2.50 -7.03
N ILE A 191 -2.96 1.43 -6.59
CA ILE A 191 -2.84 0.96 -5.21
C ILE A 191 -2.22 -0.43 -5.19
N ILE A 192 -1.24 -0.61 -4.31
CA ILE A 192 -0.61 -1.90 -4.05
C ILE A 192 -0.77 -2.19 -2.56
N MET A 193 -1.42 -3.28 -2.20
CA MET A 193 -1.62 -3.60 -0.79
C MET A 193 -1.30 -5.06 -0.49
N THR A 194 -0.72 -5.31 0.68
CA THR A 194 -0.64 -6.67 1.22
C THR A 194 -1.97 -7.01 1.88
N ILE A 195 -2.46 -8.21 1.65
CA ILE A 195 -3.74 -8.68 2.17
C ILE A 195 -3.64 -10.17 2.50
N HIS A 196 -4.29 -10.62 3.57
CA HIS A 196 -4.27 -12.03 4.00
C HIS A 196 -5.55 -12.78 3.67
N ASP A 197 -6.68 -12.10 3.68
CA ASP A 197 -7.98 -12.70 3.42
C ASP A 197 -8.23 -12.84 1.92
N LEU A 198 -8.38 -14.07 1.44
CA LEU A 198 -8.59 -14.40 0.03
C LEU A 198 -9.93 -13.88 -0.49
N ASN A 199 -10.98 -13.89 0.36
CA ASN A 199 -12.30 -13.40 -0.04
C ASN A 199 -12.26 -11.89 -0.23
N LEU A 200 -11.67 -11.17 0.71
CA LEU A 200 -11.49 -9.72 0.61
C LEU A 200 -10.59 -9.35 -0.58
N ALA A 201 -9.52 -10.12 -0.83
CA ALA A 201 -8.66 -9.93 -1.99
C ALA A 201 -9.44 -10.11 -3.30
N SER A 202 -10.29 -11.14 -3.41
CA SER A 202 -11.14 -11.39 -4.57
C SER A 202 -12.15 -10.26 -4.82
N MET A 203 -12.69 -9.67 -3.76
CA MET A 203 -13.74 -8.65 -3.85
C MET A 203 -13.20 -7.26 -4.20
N PHE A 204 -12.00 -6.91 -3.72
CA PHE A 204 -11.50 -5.53 -3.75
C PHE A 204 -10.25 -5.32 -4.60
N CYS A 205 -9.57 -6.38 -5.05
CA CYS A 205 -8.39 -6.26 -5.91
C CYS A 205 -8.73 -6.59 -7.37
N ASP A 206 -8.29 -5.75 -8.28
CA ASP A 206 -8.41 -6.00 -9.72
C ASP A 206 -7.44 -7.08 -10.18
N ASN A 207 -6.21 -7.04 -9.64
CA ASN A 207 -5.16 -8.01 -9.91
C ASN A 207 -4.58 -8.53 -8.58
N LEU A 208 -4.02 -9.74 -8.62
CA LEU A 208 -3.33 -10.36 -7.49
C LEU A 208 -1.94 -10.82 -7.88
N LEU A 209 -1.02 -10.65 -6.94
CA LEU A 209 0.33 -11.18 -6.97
C LEU A 209 0.50 -12.14 -5.80
N MET A 210 0.75 -13.41 -6.07
CA MET A 210 1.06 -14.43 -5.06
C MET A 210 2.57 -14.59 -4.94
N LEU A 211 3.11 -14.42 -3.73
CA LEU A 211 4.53 -14.64 -3.40
C LEU A 211 4.69 -15.93 -2.62
N LYS A 212 5.56 -16.81 -3.10
CA LYS A 212 5.95 -18.06 -2.46
C LYS A 212 7.44 -18.31 -2.68
N ASP A 213 8.15 -18.76 -1.65
CA ASP A 213 9.56 -19.14 -1.71
C ASP A 213 10.44 -18.08 -2.45
N SER A 214 10.24 -16.81 -2.10
CA SER A 214 10.95 -15.63 -2.65
C SER A 214 10.56 -15.25 -4.09
N HIS A 215 9.71 -16.02 -4.78
CA HIS A 215 9.35 -15.82 -6.18
C HIS A 215 7.88 -15.43 -6.37
N VAL A 216 7.58 -14.90 -7.55
CA VAL A 216 6.19 -14.76 -8.03
C VAL A 216 5.66 -16.14 -8.36
N PHE A 217 4.72 -16.63 -7.56
CA PHE A 217 4.05 -17.91 -7.79
C PHE A 217 2.93 -17.79 -8.82
N ALA A 218 2.11 -16.74 -8.72
CA ALA A 218 1.06 -16.41 -9.69
C ALA A 218 0.85 -14.89 -9.74
N TYR A 219 0.48 -14.37 -10.90
CA TYR A 219 0.16 -12.97 -11.11
C TYR A 219 -0.87 -12.83 -12.25
N GLY A 220 -1.91 -12.02 -12.05
CA GLY A 220 -2.96 -11.78 -13.03
C GLY A 220 -4.25 -11.25 -12.40
N LYS A 221 -5.35 -11.34 -13.14
CA LYS A 221 -6.68 -10.96 -12.65
C LYS A 221 -7.06 -11.77 -11.41
N SER A 222 -7.74 -11.12 -10.44
CA SER A 222 -8.06 -11.76 -9.16
C SER A 222 -8.84 -13.09 -9.36
N GLN A 223 -9.79 -13.13 -10.30
CA GLN A 223 -10.58 -14.33 -10.61
C GLN A 223 -9.76 -15.47 -11.23
N GLU A 224 -8.67 -15.16 -11.92
CA GLU A 224 -7.78 -16.17 -12.54
C GLU A 224 -6.77 -16.70 -11.54
N VAL A 225 -6.27 -15.82 -10.65
CA VAL A 225 -5.25 -16.15 -9.65
C VAL A 225 -5.86 -16.93 -8.48
N ILE A 226 -7.07 -16.57 -8.03
CA ILE A 226 -7.80 -17.30 -6.99
C ILE A 226 -8.50 -18.52 -7.63
N ASN A 227 -7.84 -19.67 -7.56
CA ASN A 227 -8.37 -20.96 -7.96
C ASN A 227 -7.91 -22.06 -6.99
N GLU A 228 -8.60 -23.21 -7.01
CA GLU A 228 -8.33 -24.32 -6.09
C GLU A 228 -6.87 -24.77 -6.13
N LYS A 229 -6.28 -24.87 -7.32
CA LYS A 229 -4.90 -25.29 -7.50
C LYS A 229 -3.92 -24.32 -6.85
N ASN A 230 -4.02 -23.02 -7.17
CA ASN A 230 -3.10 -22.01 -6.63
C ASN A 230 -3.21 -21.91 -5.11
N ILE A 231 -4.44 -21.95 -4.56
CA ILE A 231 -4.65 -21.87 -3.12
C ILE A 231 -4.09 -23.13 -2.43
N SER A 232 -4.40 -24.32 -2.96
CA SER A 232 -3.89 -25.59 -2.39
C SER A 232 -2.37 -25.63 -2.39
N GLU A 233 -1.71 -25.24 -3.48
CA GLU A 233 -0.26 -25.21 -3.59
C GLU A 233 0.38 -24.13 -2.72
N MET A 234 -0.27 -22.94 -2.61
CA MET A 234 0.24 -21.83 -1.83
C MET A 234 0.20 -22.09 -0.33
N TYR A 235 -0.94 -22.58 0.17
CA TYR A 235 -1.21 -22.69 1.61
C TYR A 235 -1.19 -24.14 2.14
N ASN A 236 -0.96 -25.11 1.26
CA ASN A 236 -0.95 -26.56 1.57
C ASN A 236 -2.25 -27.02 2.23
N VAL A 237 -3.39 -26.61 1.67
CA VAL A 237 -4.74 -26.92 2.14
C VAL A 237 -5.63 -27.41 0.99
N ASN A 238 -6.61 -28.27 1.27
CA ASN A 238 -7.64 -28.60 0.30
C ASN A 238 -8.76 -27.57 0.38
N THR A 239 -9.07 -26.91 -0.73
CA THR A 239 -10.11 -25.87 -0.81
C THR A 239 -11.05 -26.12 -1.97
N LYS A 240 -12.26 -25.56 -1.87
CA LYS A 240 -13.17 -25.33 -2.99
C LYS A 240 -13.34 -23.83 -3.19
N VAL A 241 -13.27 -23.38 -4.43
CA VAL A 241 -13.53 -22.00 -4.80
C VAL A 241 -14.92 -21.94 -5.44
N SER A 242 -15.82 -21.14 -4.89
CA SER A 242 -17.13 -20.82 -5.45
C SER A 242 -17.24 -19.30 -5.59
N PHE A 243 -17.61 -18.85 -6.78
CA PHE A 243 -17.85 -17.43 -7.07
C PHE A 243 -19.36 -17.14 -7.05
#